data_2f4207f113f2639581b916f95a6d1d8a
#
_entry.id   2f4207f113f2639581b916f95a6d1d8a
#
_cell.length_a   1.000
_cell.length_b   1.000
_cell.length_c   1.000
_cell.angle_alpha   90.00
_cell.angle_beta   90.00
_cell.angle_gamma   90.00
#
_symmetry.space_group_name_H-M   'P 1'
#
loop_
_entity.id
_entity.type
_entity.pdbx_description
1 polymer ?
#
loop_
_entity_poly.entity_id
_entity_poly.type
_entity_poly.pdbx_seq_one_letter_code
_entity_poly.pdbx_strand_id
1 'polypeptide(L)'
;MKVFTLAAAIDNNTFPANETYVNDEFHIEDTTIKDWLVNMGLSNGQTLTYAQGFALSSNIGMARLEKKMGDAKWRDYLNKFKFGVRTRFGMIGEDVGNLPDNNVVTTAMSSFGQGINVTQVQMLRGFSAIANDGVMLEPKIISAIHDQAGNTARKSTNEVVGNPVSKTAAQETRKYMVTVGTDPNFGTLQVDGVPIIKVPGQNVAVKSGTAQIAAEAKDGGGYLDGQYINSVVAMTPAEAPDFIMYVAVQQPEEKFYPGLWENVVNPILEEAVAMKDTLHLTTPTPVLDNIITETKYTMPETKEKGKDKSPGAFSEELRRNLVQPIVLGTGGVISKMSIEPGKNVKANQQVLLLTDELERMPDMYGWTKNNVTTFAKWLKLEVTFKGEGSKVVGQSVKVNTSLKDLK
;
A
#
# COMPACT_ATOMS: atom_id res chain seq x y z
N MET A 1 4.95 -8.71 1.83
CA MET A 1 5.83 -7.60 2.23
C MET A 1 7.04 -7.40 1.29
N LYS A 2 7.74 -8.42 0.84
CA LYS A 2 8.98 -8.32 0.04
C LYS A 2 8.90 -7.38 -1.18
N VAL A 3 7.74 -7.27 -1.83
CA VAL A 3 7.52 -6.29 -2.92
C VAL A 3 7.69 -4.85 -2.43
N PHE A 4 7.15 -4.53 -1.27
CA PHE A 4 7.25 -3.17 -0.70
C PHE A 4 8.67 -2.88 -0.20
N THR A 5 9.35 -3.89 0.34
CA THR A 5 10.76 -3.76 0.75
C THR A 5 11.66 -3.48 -0.44
N LEU A 6 11.47 -4.22 -1.55
CA LEU A 6 12.19 -3.98 -2.79
C LEU A 6 11.90 -2.58 -3.34
N ALA A 7 10.62 -2.21 -3.43
CA ALA A 7 10.23 -0.89 -3.92
C ALA A 7 10.82 0.25 -3.09
N ALA A 8 10.79 0.11 -1.76
CA ALA A 8 11.40 1.07 -0.84
C ALA A 8 12.92 1.17 -1.01
N ALA A 9 13.60 0.02 -1.15
CA ALA A 9 15.05 -0.01 -1.35
C ALA A 9 15.47 0.61 -2.69
N ILE A 10 14.71 0.39 -3.76
CA ILE A 10 14.94 1.04 -5.05
C ILE A 10 14.71 2.55 -4.93
N ASP A 11 13.59 2.97 -4.34
CA ASP A 11 13.22 4.37 -4.16
C ASP A 11 14.23 5.15 -3.29
N ASN A 12 14.82 4.47 -2.32
CA ASN A 12 15.83 5.04 -1.43
C ASN A 12 17.28 4.89 -1.96
N ASN A 13 17.48 4.37 -3.18
CA ASN A 13 18.79 4.12 -3.78
C ASN A 13 19.70 3.17 -2.94
N THR A 14 19.09 2.20 -2.25
CA THR A 14 19.80 1.20 -1.43
C THR A 14 19.67 -0.23 -1.96
N PHE A 15 19.12 -0.40 -3.15
CA PHE A 15 19.02 -1.70 -3.83
C PHE A 15 20.21 -1.96 -4.76
N PRO A 16 21.21 -2.73 -4.32
CA PRO A 16 22.38 -3.04 -5.13
C PRO A 16 22.14 -4.35 -5.90
N ALA A 17 21.37 -4.29 -6.99
CA ALA A 17 20.85 -5.45 -7.72
C ALA A 17 21.89 -6.58 -7.98
N ASN A 18 23.12 -6.20 -8.34
CA ASN A 18 24.21 -7.11 -8.71
C ASN A 18 25.20 -7.40 -7.56
N GLU A 19 25.08 -6.74 -6.42
CA GLU A 19 25.91 -7.06 -5.25
C GLU A 19 25.49 -8.43 -4.71
N THR A 20 26.46 -9.22 -4.28
CA THR A 20 26.23 -10.58 -3.80
C THR A 20 26.26 -10.67 -2.28
N TYR A 21 25.54 -11.65 -1.76
CA TYR A 21 25.58 -12.06 -0.35
C TYR A 21 25.48 -13.58 -0.25
N VAL A 22 25.97 -14.12 0.86
CA VAL A 22 25.80 -15.54 1.18
C VAL A 22 24.44 -15.75 1.81
N ASN A 23 23.67 -16.71 1.27
CA ASN A 23 22.31 -17.01 1.63
C ASN A 23 22.24 -18.23 2.57
N ASP A 24 22.97 -18.19 3.70
CA ASP A 24 23.00 -19.21 4.73
C ASP A 24 22.22 -18.77 5.99
N GLU A 25 22.78 -17.84 6.75
CA GLU A 25 22.23 -17.30 7.97
C GLU A 25 22.46 -15.79 8.03
N PHE A 26 21.54 -15.07 8.69
CA PHE A 26 21.70 -13.67 8.99
C PHE A 26 21.33 -13.41 10.46
N HIS A 27 22.31 -13.00 11.25
CA HIS A 27 22.14 -12.77 12.68
C HIS A 27 21.78 -11.31 12.95
N ILE A 28 20.76 -11.10 13.76
CA ILE A 28 20.34 -9.80 14.28
C ILE A 28 20.08 -9.98 15.78
N GLU A 29 20.92 -9.38 16.61
CA GLU A 29 20.91 -9.60 18.07
C GLU A 29 20.95 -11.12 18.39
N ASP A 30 19.95 -11.63 19.09
CA ASP A 30 19.81 -13.04 19.47
C ASP A 30 19.04 -13.90 18.46
N THR A 31 18.60 -13.31 17.34
CA THR A 31 17.77 -13.97 16.34
C THR A 31 18.56 -14.31 15.08
N THR A 32 18.36 -15.54 14.59
CA THR A 32 18.93 -16.01 13.32
C THR A 32 17.85 -16.12 12.26
N ILE A 33 17.97 -15.35 11.18
CA ILE A 33 17.10 -15.40 10.00
C ILE A 33 17.71 -16.39 9.01
N LYS A 34 16.88 -17.31 8.53
CA LYS A 34 17.21 -18.30 7.48
C LYS A 34 16.21 -18.23 6.35
N ASP A 35 16.66 -18.65 5.17
CA ASP A 35 15.78 -18.81 4.03
C ASP A 35 15.11 -20.19 4.03
N TRP A 36 14.02 -20.29 3.30
CA TRP A 36 13.20 -21.50 3.24
C TRP A 36 13.97 -22.73 2.73
N LEU A 37 14.88 -22.57 1.75
CA LEU A 37 15.74 -23.66 1.27
C LEU A 37 16.67 -24.19 2.37
N VAL A 38 17.23 -23.32 3.18
CA VAL A 38 18.09 -23.69 4.31
C VAL A 38 17.28 -24.40 5.39
N ASN A 39 16.08 -23.86 5.72
CA ASN A 39 15.17 -24.48 6.68
C ASN A 39 14.68 -25.87 6.25
N MET A 40 14.55 -26.11 4.97
CA MET A 40 14.16 -27.43 4.42
C MET A 40 15.36 -28.38 4.23
N GLY A 41 16.57 -27.96 4.53
CA GLY A 41 17.79 -28.74 4.30
C GLY A 41 18.14 -28.94 2.82
N LEU A 42 17.58 -28.12 1.91
CA LEU A 42 17.80 -28.20 0.48
C LEU A 42 18.98 -27.36 0.02
N SER A 43 19.55 -26.54 0.87
CA SER A 43 20.73 -25.71 0.61
C SER A 43 21.54 -25.52 1.90
N ASN A 44 22.86 -25.50 1.78
CA ASN A 44 23.78 -25.12 2.84
C ASN A 44 24.24 -23.66 2.71
N GLY A 45 23.46 -22.84 2.03
CA GLY A 45 23.82 -21.50 1.63
C GLY A 45 24.43 -21.45 0.24
N GLN A 46 24.10 -20.44 -0.51
CA GLN A 46 24.66 -20.15 -1.83
C GLN A 46 24.90 -18.64 -1.95
N THR A 47 25.79 -18.26 -2.84
CA THR A 47 26.00 -16.84 -3.14
C THR A 47 24.94 -16.38 -4.13
N LEU A 48 24.16 -15.39 -3.75
CA LEU A 48 23.10 -14.78 -4.56
C LEU A 48 23.38 -13.29 -4.76
N THR A 49 23.00 -12.76 -5.91
CA THR A 49 22.78 -11.32 -6.03
C THR A 49 21.48 -10.92 -5.35
N TYR A 50 21.30 -9.63 -5.01
CA TYR A 50 20.03 -9.18 -4.43
C TYR A 50 18.85 -9.37 -5.39
N ALA A 51 19.08 -9.24 -6.70
CA ALA A 51 18.05 -9.53 -7.72
C ALA A 51 17.65 -11.02 -7.71
N GLN A 52 18.61 -11.95 -7.69
CA GLN A 52 18.36 -13.39 -7.57
C GLN A 52 17.67 -13.74 -6.25
N GLY A 53 18.10 -13.11 -5.15
CA GLY A 53 17.48 -13.29 -3.84
C GLY A 53 16.00 -12.86 -3.81
N PHE A 54 15.64 -11.81 -4.54
CA PHE A 54 14.23 -11.43 -4.67
C PHE A 54 13.42 -12.47 -5.48
N ALA A 55 13.96 -12.95 -6.60
CA ALA A 55 13.33 -14.00 -7.42
C ALA A 55 13.14 -15.28 -6.61
N LEU A 56 14.16 -15.71 -5.84
CA LEU A 56 14.15 -16.86 -4.94
C LEU A 56 13.32 -16.65 -3.67
N SER A 57 12.78 -15.45 -3.47
CA SER A 57 12.02 -15.10 -2.26
C SER A 57 12.83 -15.15 -0.96
N SER A 58 14.13 -14.79 -1.00
CA SER A 58 15.03 -14.79 0.15
C SER A 58 14.55 -13.89 1.28
N ASN A 59 14.48 -14.40 2.51
CA ASN A 59 14.24 -13.64 3.72
C ASN A 59 15.49 -12.84 4.10
N ILE A 60 16.66 -13.49 3.99
CA ILE A 60 17.96 -12.90 4.27
C ILE A 60 18.21 -11.69 3.38
N GLY A 61 17.97 -11.82 2.07
CA GLY A 61 18.10 -10.71 1.14
C GLY A 61 17.25 -9.50 1.53
N MET A 62 16.01 -9.72 1.95
CA MET A 62 15.11 -8.63 2.36
C MET A 62 15.53 -8.00 3.69
N ALA A 63 15.91 -8.81 4.67
CA ALA A 63 16.43 -8.30 5.95
C ALA A 63 17.72 -7.48 5.76
N ARG A 64 18.62 -7.92 4.89
CA ARG A 64 19.82 -7.15 4.54
C ARG A 64 19.50 -5.84 3.82
N LEU A 65 18.49 -5.82 2.94
CA LEU A 65 18.02 -4.57 2.31
C LEU A 65 17.42 -3.61 3.32
N GLU A 66 16.63 -4.12 4.25
CA GLU A 66 16.10 -3.32 5.35
C GLU A 66 17.23 -2.69 6.16
N LYS A 67 18.25 -3.46 6.53
CA LYS A 67 19.42 -2.93 7.25
C LYS A 67 20.24 -1.93 6.44
N LYS A 68 20.39 -2.13 5.13
CA LYS A 68 21.03 -1.14 4.25
C LYS A 68 20.24 0.17 4.19
N MET A 69 18.90 0.09 4.22
CA MET A 69 18.00 1.24 4.22
C MET A 69 17.93 1.92 5.59
N GLY A 70 18.00 1.14 6.64
CA GLY A 70 17.88 1.54 8.04
C GLY A 70 16.45 1.46 8.58
N ASP A 71 16.32 1.01 9.83
CA ASP A 71 15.05 0.74 10.53
C ASP A 71 14.06 1.92 10.46
N ALA A 72 14.56 3.12 10.74
CA ALA A 72 13.72 4.33 10.72
C ALA A 72 13.16 4.62 9.31
N LYS A 73 13.97 4.40 8.28
CA LYS A 73 13.55 4.61 6.90
C LYS A 73 12.54 3.56 6.45
N TRP A 74 12.75 2.30 6.81
CA TRP A 74 11.79 1.23 6.52
C TRP A 74 10.45 1.49 7.19
N ARG A 75 10.44 1.90 8.46
CA ARG A 75 9.21 2.31 9.17
C ARG A 75 8.50 3.48 8.48
N ASP A 76 9.26 4.46 7.97
CA ASP A 76 8.70 5.56 7.19
C ASP A 76 7.98 5.05 5.94
N TYR A 77 8.55 4.06 5.22
CA TYR A 77 7.88 3.43 4.08
C TYR A 77 6.62 2.65 4.47
N LEU A 78 6.64 1.90 5.57
CA LEU A 78 5.43 1.23 6.09
C LEU A 78 4.31 2.23 6.34
N ASN A 79 4.63 3.40 6.92
CA ASN A 79 3.69 4.48 7.14
C ASN A 79 3.21 5.13 5.82
N LYS A 80 4.10 5.33 4.85
CA LYS A 80 3.75 5.86 3.52
C LYS A 80 2.81 4.92 2.78
N PHE A 81 3.00 3.61 2.87
CA PHE A 81 2.08 2.59 2.34
C PHE A 81 0.80 2.46 3.17
N LYS A 82 0.70 3.21 4.28
CA LYS A 82 -0.46 3.23 5.19
C LYS A 82 -0.81 1.86 5.76
N PHE A 83 0.17 1.00 5.99
CA PHE A 83 -0.04 -0.19 6.82
C PHE A 83 -0.38 0.23 8.25
N GLY A 84 -1.18 -0.56 8.95
CA GLY A 84 -1.71 -0.21 10.27
C GLY A 84 -2.84 0.84 10.24
N VAL A 85 -3.34 1.22 9.05
CA VAL A 85 -4.44 2.18 8.87
C VAL A 85 -5.53 1.55 8.04
N ARG A 86 -6.79 1.63 8.52
CA ARG A 86 -7.97 1.13 7.79
C ARG A 86 -8.05 1.73 6.40
N THR A 87 -8.49 0.93 5.43
CA THR A 87 -8.68 1.36 4.04
C THR A 87 -10.04 2.03 3.82
N ARG A 88 -11.02 1.73 4.68
CA ARG A 88 -12.38 2.25 4.57
C ARG A 88 -13.08 1.96 3.25
N PHE A 89 -12.76 0.80 2.68
CA PHE A 89 -13.33 0.41 1.38
C PHE A 89 -14.83 0.09 1.41
N GLY A 90 -15.48 0.22 2.57
CA GLY A 90 -16.93 0.15 2.70
C GLY A 90 -17.46 -1.06 3.50
N MET A 91 -16.59 -1.87 4.08
CA MET A 91 -16.99 -3.00 4.94
C MET A 91 -16.92 -2.61 6.42
N ILE A 92 -17.88 -3.15 7.20
CA ILE A 92 -17.88 -3.02 8.67
C ILE A 92 -16.89 -4.02 9.24
N GLY A 93 -16.17 -3.61 10.30
CA GLY A 93 -15.26 -4.52 11.03
C GLY A 93 -13.89 -4.70 10.39
N GLU A 94 -13.48 -3.79 9.48
CA GLU A 94 -12.12 -3.79 8.95
C GLU A 94 -11.09 -3.66 10.08
N ASP A 95 -10.16 -4.63 10.14
CA ASP A 95 -9.03 -4.59 11.07
C ASP A 95 -7.97 -3.56 10.63
N VAL A 96 -7.18 -3.08 11.56
CA VAL A 96 -6.05 -2.19 11.28
C VAL A 96 -4.74 -2.95 11.10
N GLY A 97 -4.68 -4.22 11.53
CA GLY A 97 -3.43 -4.96 11.62
C GLY A 97 -2.48 -4.37 12.67
N ASN A 98 -1.25 -4.86 12.69
CA ASN A 98 -0.20 -4.38 13.60
C ASN A 98 1.07 -4.09 12.81
N LEU A 99 1.64 -2.90 13.01
CA LEU A 99 3.00 -2.59 12.57
C LEU A 99 4.01 -3.30 13.48
N PRO A 100 5.26 -3.54 13.01
CA PRO A 100 6.28 -4.13 13.85
C PRO A 100 6.54 -3.26 15.09
N ASP A 101 6.79 -3.90 16.22
CA ASP A 101 7.20 -3.23 17.45
C ASP A 101 8.48 -2.42 17.23
N ASN A 102 8.74 -1.48 18.12
CA ASN A 102 9.95 -0.65 18.05
C ASN A 102 11.21 -1.42 18.49
N ASN A 103 11.42 -2.55 17.85
CA ASN A 103 12.51 -3.50 18.10
C ASN A 103 13.22 -3.78 16.78
N VAL A 104 14.54 -3.90 16.82
CA VAL A 104 15.42 -4.10 15.65
C VAL A 104 15.10 -5.41 14.93
N VAL A 105 14.85 -6.48 15.68
CA VAL A 105 14.55 -7.83 15.14
C VAL A 105 13.21 -7.82 14.43
N THR A 106 12.14 -7.38 15.10
CA THR A 106 10.79 -7.35 14.49
C THR A 106 10.72 -6.40 13.31
N THR A 107 11.47 -5.29 13.33
CA THR A 107 11.58 -4.37 12.19
C THR A 107 12.20 -5.08 11.00
N ALA A 108 13.32 -5.77 11.18
CA ALA A 108 13.95 -6.52 10.10
C ALA A 108 13.07 -7.67 9.58
N MET A 109 12.42 -8.42 10.49
CA MET A 109 11.49 -9.49 10.13
C MET A 109 10.29 -8.99 9.32
N SER A 110 9.81 -7.78 9.58
CA SER A 110 8.70 -7.18 8.84
C SER A 110 9.01 -6.96 7.35
N SER A 111 10.29 -6.82 6.99
CA SER A 111 10.74 -6.65 5.61
C SER A 111 10.40 -7.85 4.71
N PHE A 112 10.31 -9.05 5.28
CA PHE A 112 9.92 -10.25 4.55
C PHE A 112 8.54 -10.80 4.95
N GLY A 113 7.82 -10.12 5.88
CA GLY A 113 6.42 -10.40 6.19
C GLY A 113 6.19 -11.18 7.48
N GLN A 114 7.13 -11.17 8.42
CA GLN A 114 6.96 -11.64 9.80
C GLN A 114 7.02 -10.46 10.77
N GLY A 115 6.42 -10.59 11.96
CA GLY A 115 6.36 -9.48 12.92
C GLY A 115 5.47 -8.29 12.48
N ILE A 116 4.62 -8.50 11.49
CA ILE A 116 3.65 -7.51 10.99
C ILE A 116 2.36 -8.22 10.59
N ASN A 117 1.21 -7.64 10.95
CA ASN A 117 -0.10 -8.11 10.48
C ASN A 117 -0.77 -7.04 9.63
N VAL A 118 -1.25 -7.45 8.45
CA VAL A 118 -1.89 -6.58 7.47
C VAL A 118 -3.11 -7.26 6.87
N THR A 119 -4.14 -6.48 6.58
CA THR A 119 -5.32 -7.03 5.91
C THR A 119 -5.07 -7.17 4.39
N GLN A 120 -5.83 -8.04 3.74
CA GLN A 120 -5.75 -8.21 2.29
C GLN A 120 -6.05 -6.89 1.55
N VAL A 121 -6.97 -6.09 2.06
CA VAL A 121 -7.33 -4.81 1.45
C VAL A 121 -6.23 -3.76 1.64
N GLN A 122 -5.53 -3.76 2.77
CA GLN A 122 -4.32 -2.95 2.94
C GLN A 122 -3.23 -3.35 1.95
N MET A 123 -3.04 -4.66 1.71
CA MET A 123 -2.11 -5.16 0.69
C MET A 123 -2.51 -4.67 -0.71
N LEU A 124 -3.79 -4.76 -1.09
CA LEU A 124 -4.28 -4.25 -2.38
C LEU A 124 -4.08 -2.73 -2.50
N ARG A 125 -4.32 -1.96 -1.43
CA ARG A 125 -4.01 -0.52 -1.41
C ARG A 125 -2.53 -0.26 -1.67
N GLY A 126 -1.64 -0.96 -0.97
CA GLY A 126 -0.20 -0.84 -1.19
C GLY A 126 0.22 -1.27 -2.61
N PHE A 127 -0.31 -2.39 -3.10
CA PHE A 127 -0.04 -2.86 -4.46
C PHE A 127 -0.55 -1.91 -5.54
N SER A 128 -1.60 -1.12 -5.27
CA SER A 128 -2.06 -0.10 -6.21
C SER A 128 -0.96 0.91 -6.53
N ALA A 129 -0.11 1.26 -5.56
CA ALA A 129 1.04 2.13 -5.81
C ALA A 129 2.07 1.49 -6.74
N ILE A 130 2.32 0.18 -6.58
CA ILE A 130 3.27 -0.54 -7.43
C ILE A 130 2.73 -0.68 -8.86
N ALA A 131 1.44 -0.96 -9.01
CA ALA A 131 0.79 -1.09 -10.31
C ALA A 131 0.60 0.25 -11.02
N ASN A 132 0.36 1.34 -10.28
CA ASN A 132 -0.02 2.65 -10.80
C ASN A 132 1.12 3.68 -10.65
N ASP A 133 2.33 3.29 -11.06
CA ASP A 133 3.51 4.17 -11.18
C ASP A 133 3.78 5.03 -9.94
N GLY A 134 3.64 4.43 -8.76
CA GLY A 134 3.88 5.06 -7.46
C GLY A 134 2.64 5.72 -6.84
N VAL A 135 1.55 5.87 -7.57
CA VAL A 135 0.32 6.53 -7.09
C VAL A 135 -0.57 5.52 -6.38
N MET A 136 -0.74 5.70 -5.08
CA MET A 136 -1.56 4.82 -4.24
C MET A 136 -3.01 5.25 -4.22
N LEU A 137 -3.91 4.32 -4.52
CA LEU A 137 -5.35 4.53 -4.56
C LEU A 137 -6.04 3.87 -3.36
N GLU A 138 -7.11 4.52 -2.85
CA GLU A 138 -7.99 3.90 -1.86
C GLU A 138 -8.88 2.85 -2.54
N PRO A 139 -8.89 1.59 -2.09
CA PRO A 139 -9.79 0.58 -2.60
C PRO A 139 -11.26 0.95 -2.38
N LYS A 140 -12.12 0.60 -3.30
CA LYS A 140 -13.58 0.81 -3.21
C LYS A 140 -14.33 -0.34 -3.86
N ILE A 141 -15.47 -0.72 -3.28
CA ILE A 141 -16.37 -1.75 -3.80
C ILE A 141 -17.71 -1.20 -4.27
N ILE A 142 -18.01 0.06 -3.89
CA ILE A 142 -19.26 0.72 -4.28
C ILE A 142 -18.92 1.75 -5.37
N SER A 143 -19.43 1.58 -6.56
CA SER A 143 -19.24 2.51 -7.68
C SER A 143 -20.24 3.66 -7.65
N ALA A 144 -21.50 3.37 -7.33
CA ALA A 144 -22.56 4.36 -7.23
C ALA A 144 -23.68 3.88 -6.29
N ILE A 145 -24.45 4.84 -5.77
CA ILE A 145 -25.69 4.63 -5.03
C ILE A 145 -26.78 5.40 -5.77
N HIS A 146 -27.90 4.72 -6.06
CA HIS A 146 -29.06 5.32 -6.71
C HIS A 146 -30.22 5.40 -5.73
N ASP A 147 -31.09 6.40 -5.91
CA ASP A 147 -32.36 6.50 -5.19
C ASP A 147 -33.43 5.57 -5.82
N GLN A 148 -34.63 5.54 -5.23
CA GLN A 148 -35.71 4.70 -5.73
C GLN A 148 -36.19 5.08 -7.13
N ALA A 149 -35.95 6.32 -7.55
CA ALA A 149 -36.29 6.81 -8.88
C ALA A 149 -35.19 6.57 -9.92
N GLY A 150 -34.09 5.92 -9.53
CA GLY A 150 -32.94 5.62 -10.38
C GLY A 150 -31.95 6.78 -10.55
N ASN A 151 -32.17 7.91 -9.87
CA ASN A 151 -31.20 9.01 -9.91
C ASN A 151 -29.95 8.66 -9.11
N THR A 152 -28.78 9.06 -9.59
CA THR A 152 -27.54 8.84 -8.87
C THR A 152 -27.44 9.77 -7.65
N ALA A 153 -27.65 9.21 -6.46
CA ALA A 153 -27.48 9.91 -5.20
C ALA A 153 -26.00 10.07 -4.84
N ARG A 154 -25.17 9.10 -5.23
CA ARG A 154 -23.71 9.10 -4.95
C ARG A 154 -22.97 8.36 -6.06
N LYS A 155 -21.83 8.90 -6.50
CA LYS A 155 -20.87 8.20 -7.34
C LYS A 155 -19.48 8.22 -6.66
N SER A 156 -18.84 7.06 -6.59
CA SER A 156 -17.47 6.98 -6.08
C SER A 156 -16.48 7.48 -7.13
N THR A 157 -15.47 8.23 -6.68
CA THR A 157 -14.34 8.67 -7.50
C THR A 157 -13.08 7.92 -7.07
N ASN A 158 -12.05 7.89 -7.91
CA ASN A 158 -10.75 7.38 -7.52
C ASN A 158 -10.12 8.36 -6.53
N GLU A 159 -9.82 7.87 -5.33
CA GLU A 159 -9.18 8.65 -4.27
C GLU A 159 -7.70 8.30 -4.25
N VAL A 160 -6.84 9.30 -4.51
CA VAL A 160 -5.40 9.17 -4.33
C VAL A 160 -5.08 9.41 -2.87
N VAL A 161 -4.46 8.43 -2.22
CA VAL A 161 -4.16 8.49 -0.77
C VAL A 161 -2.67 8.63 -0.46
N GLY A 162 -1.83 8.67 -1.47
CA GLY A 162 -0.41 8.94 -1.32
C GLY A 162 0.41 8.54 -2.54
N ASN A 163 1.71 8.80 -2.43
CA ASN A 163 2.72 8.38 -3.38
C ASN A 163 3.92 7.81 -2.59
N PRO A 164 3.80 6.56 -2.08
CA PRO A 164 4.80 5.98 -1.18
C PRO A 164 6.17 5.78 -1.84
N VAL A 165 6.21 5.55 -3.15
CA VAL A 165 7.44 5.38 -3.94
C VAL A 165 7.36 6.15 -5.25
N SER A 166 8.50 6.42 -5.87
CA SER A 166 8.58 7.06 -7.17
C SER A 166 8.06 6.16 -8.30
N LYS A 167 7.70 6.77 -9.43
CA LYS A 167 7.33 6.06 -10.66
C LYS A 167 8.40 5.04 -11.07
N THR A 168 9.67 5.46 -11.07
CA THR A 168 10.81 4.61 -11.42
C THR A 168 10.90 3.40 -10.50
N ALA A 169 10.76 3.60 -9.18
CA ALA A 169 10.82 2.49 -8.22
C ALA A 169 9.67 1.51 -8.42
N ALA A 170 8.45 1.99 -8.69
CA ALA A 170 7.31 1.13 -8.98
C ALA A 170 7.53 0.29 -10.24
N GLN A 171 8.00 0.92 -11.33
CA GLN A 171 8.26 0.24 -12.61
C GLN A 171 9.39 -0.79 -12.50
N GLU A 172 10.50 -0.44 -11.86
CA GLU A 172 11.61 -1.36 -11.64
C GLU A 172 11.18 -2.55 -10.74
N THR A 173 10.39 -2.29 -9.70
CA THR A 173 9.84 -3.36 -8.86
C THR A 173 9.02 -4.35 -9.68
N ARG A 174 8.16 -3.90 -10.59
CA ARG A 174 7.40 -4.81 -11.47
C ARG A 174 8.31 -5.64 -12.37
N LYS A 175 9.40 -5.08 -12.91
CA LYS A 175 10.38 -5.84 -13.70
C LYS A 175 10.99 -6.99 -12.89
N TYR A 176 11.38 -6.73 -11.64
CA TYR A 176 11.87 -7.81 -10.76
C TYR A 176 10.76 -8.78 -10.36
N MET A 177 9.51 -8.36 -10.26
CA MET A 177 8.40 -9.28 -10.05
C MET A 177 8.17 -10.22 -11.23
N VAL A 178 8.46 -9.80 -12.47
CA VAL A 178 8.42 -10.69 -13.65
C VAL A 178 9.44 -11.81 -13.51
N THR A 179 10.65 -11.55 -13.02
CA THR A 179 11.68 -12.60 -12.86
C THR A 179 11.27 -13.70 -11.89
N VAL A 180 10.38 -13.42 -10.94
CA VAL A 180 9.85 -14.46 -10.03
C VAL A 180 9.10 -15.56 -10.79
N GLY A 181 8.46 -15.21 -11.90
CA GLY A 181 7.75 -16.16 -12.79
C GLY A 181 8.55 -16.63 -13.99
N THR A 182 9.69 -16.02 -14.31
CA THR A 182 10.37 -16.30 -15.59
C THR A 182 11.84 -16.72 -15.45
N ASP A 183 12.50 -16.46 -14.32
CA ASP A 183 13.87 -16.88 -14.12
C ASP A 183 13.93 -18.39 -13.88
N PRO A 184 14.57 -19.20 -14.78
CA PRO A 184 14.55 -20.65 -14.69
C PRO A 184 15.36 -21.21 -13.52
N ASN A 185 16.27 -20.41 -12.94
CA ASN A 185 17.17 -20.85 -11.86
C ASN A 185 16.71 -20.38 -10.48
N PHE A 186 16.11 -19.20 -10.41
CA PHE A 186 15.79 -18.53 -9.12
C PHE A 186 14.31 -18.18 -8.96
N GLY A 187 13.52 -18.24 -10.04
CA GLY A 187 12.09 -17.93 -9.97
C GLY A 187 11.32 -18.98 -9.16
N THR A 188 10.51 -18.53 -8.19
CA THR A 188 9.71 -19.41 -7.33
C THR A 188 8.32 -19.72 -7.89
N LEU A 189 7.91 -19.08 -8.98
CA LEU A 189 6.60 -19.26 -9.62
C LEU A 189 6.75 -19.69 -11.09
N GLN A 190 7.65 -20.63 -11.34
CA GLN A 190 7.90 -21.23 -12.63
C GLN A 190 8.27 -22.72 -12.49
N VAL A 191 8.15 -23.47 -13.59
CA VAL A 191 8.66 -24.84 -13.75
C VAL A 191 9.44 -24.85 -15.06
N ASP A 192 10.72 -25.18 -15.03
CA ASP A 192 11.61 -25.21 -16.19
C ASP A 192 11.59 -23.92 -17.03
N GLY A 193 11.52 -22.76 -16.36
CA GLY A 193 11.43 -21.46 -17.00
C GLY A 193 10.04 -21.08 -17.54
N VAL A 194 9.04 -21.96 -17.38
CA VAL A 194 7.66 -21.69 -17.77
C VAL A 194 6.89 -21.10 -16.59
N PRO A 195 6.34 -19.89 -16.71
CA PRO A 195 5.55 -19.29 -15.62
C PRO A 195 4.35 -20.15 -15.22
N ILE A 196 4.18 -20.35 -13.92
CA ILE A 196 2.97 -20.96 -13.33
C ILE A 196 1.78 -20.02 -13.52
N ILE A 197 1.98 -18.72 -13.23
CA ILE A 197 0.95 -17.70 -13.42
C ILE A 197 1.21 -17.01 -14.75
N LYS A 198 0.25 -17.11 -15.65
CA LYS A 198 0.37 -16.64 -17.03
C LYS A 198 -0.95 -16.09 -17.53
N VAL A 199 -0.86 -15.12 -18.41
CA VAL A 199 -1.97 -14.59 -19.22
C VAL A 199 -1.50 -14.57 -20.67
N PRO A 200 -2.23 -15.15 -21.62
CA PRO A 200 -1.82 -15.20 -23.01
C PRO A 200 -1.45 -13.84 -23.58
N GLY A 201 -0.25 -13.73 -24.17
CA GLY A 201 0.23 -12.50 -24.80
C GLY A 201 0.64 -11.37 -23.87
N GLN A 202 0.72 -11.60 -22.56
CA GLN A 202 1.10 -10.58 -21.58
C GLN A 202 2.19 -11.08 -20.62
N ASN A 203 3.07 -10.17 -20.20
CA ASN A 203 3.92 -10.43 -19.04
C ASN A 203 3.12 -10.24 -17.77
N VAL A 204 3.35 -11.09 -16.78
CA VAL A 204 2.70 -11.00 -15.47
C VAL A 204 3.76 -10.76 -14.41
N ALA A 205 3.61 -9.67 -13.66
CA ALA A 205 4.43 -9.40 -12.49
C ALA A 205 3.86 -10.14 -11.27
N VAL A 206 4.62 -11.09 -10.73
CA VAL A 206 4.13 -12.01 -9.69
C VAL A 206 5.01 -12.02 -8.46
N LYS A 207 4.42 -12.33 -7.30
CA LYS A 207 5.18 -12.65 -6.08
C LYS A 207 4.35 -13.55 -5.17
N SER A 208 4.93 -14.69 -4.78
CA SER A 208 4.37 -15.54 -3.73
C SER A 208 4.77 -15.08 -2.33
N GLY A 209 3.99 -15.51 -1.34
CA GLY A 209 4.29 -15.38 0.08
C GLY A 209 3.86 -16.63 0.83
N THR A 210 4.68 -17.05 1.79
CA THR A 210 4.35 -18.09 2.76
C THR A 210 4.70 -17.53 4.13
N ALA A 211 3.70 -17.24 4.93
CA ALA A 211 3.87 -16.65 6.26
C ALA A 211 3.39 -17.66 7.32
N GLN A 212 4.19 -17.85 8.37
CA GLN A 212 3.77 -18.61 9.53
C GLN A 212 2.65 -17.86 10.26
N ILE A 213 1.69 -18.59 10.81
CA ILE A 213 0.59 -18.03 11.57
C ILE A 213 1.08 -17.76 13.00
N ALA A 214 0.91 -16.53 13.48
CA ALA A 214 1.23 -16.20 14.86
C ALA A 214 0.28 -16.91 15.83
N ALA A 215 0.83 -17.51 16.88
CA ALA A 215 0.06 -18.05 17.99
C ALA A 215 -0.49 -16.87 18.84
N GLU A 216 -1.67 -17.07 19.42
CA GLU A 216 -2.21 -16.11 20.38
C GLU A 216 -1.35 -16.07 21.65
N ALA A 217 -1.32 -14.92 22.34
CA ALA A 217 -0.54 -14.79 23.58
C ALA A 217 -0.93 -15.81 24.66
N LYS A 218 -2.21 -16.22 24.71
CA LYS A 218 -2.71 -17.27 25.61
C LYS A 218 -2.14 -18.66 25.30
N ASP A 219 -1.66 -18.89 24.08
CA ASP A 219 -1.08 -20.15 23.59
C ASP A 219 0.46 -20.15 23.62
N GLY A 220 1.06 -19.19 24.37
CA GLY A 220 2.51 -19.07 24.56
C GLY A 220 3.20 -18.12 23.59
N GLY A 221 2.48 -17.54 22.64
CA GLY A 221 3.06 -16.63 21.62
C GLY A 221 3.93 -17.36 20.60
N GLY A 222 4.64 -16.60 19.75
CA GLY A 222 5.46 -17.17 18.68
C GLY A 222 4.63 -17.53 17.43
N TYR A 223 4.96 -18.65 16.79
CA TYR A 223 4.28 -19.13 15.58
C TYR A 223 3.74 -20.56 15.79
N LEU A 224 2.58 -20.82 15.17
CA LEU A 224 2.00 -22.16 15.16
C LEU A 224 2.82 -23.07 14.24
N ASP A 225 3.21 -24.25 14.77
CA ASP A 225 4.01 -25.20 13.99
C ASP A 225 3.23 -25.78 12.81
N GLY A 226 3.87 -25.82 11.65
CA GLY A 226 3.30 -26.36 10.42
C GLY A 226 2.12 -25.58 9.85
N GLN A 227 1.76 -24.41 10.40
CA GLN A 227 0.61 -23.63 9.96
C GLN A 227 1.02 -22.38 9.20
N TYR A 228 0.49 -22.22 7.99
CA TYR A 228 0.90 -21.16 7.07
C TYR A 228 -0.29 -20.45 6.42
N ILE A 229 -0.07 -19.17 6.11
CA ILE A 229 -0.85 -18.43 5.13
C ILE A 229 -0.04 -18.40 3.84
N ASN A 230 -0.55 -19.03 2.79
CA ASN A 230 0.02 -18.97 1.46
C ASN A 230 -0.68 -17.86 0.68
N SER A 231 0.09 -17.03 -0.01
CA SER A 231 -0.47 -15.92 -0.77
C SER A 231 0.29 -15.69 -2.08
N VAL A 232 -0.40 -15.05 -3.02
CA VAL A 232 0.21 -14.62 -4.28
C VAL A 232 -0.41 -13.31 -4.72
N VAL A 233 0.42 -12.42 -5.26
CA VAL A 233 -0.01 -11.25 -6.02
C VAL A 233 0.39 -11.43 -7.48
N ALA A 234 -0.51 -11.06 -8.38
CA ALA A 234 -0.27 -10.97 -9.81
C ALA A 234 -0.76 -9.63 -10.34
N MET A 235 0.03 -9.01 -11.21
CA MET A 235 -0.30 -7.74 -11.86
C MET A 235 -0.10 -7.93 -13.37
N THR A 236 -1.09 -7.57 -14.16
CA THR A 236 -1.06 -7.78 -15.61
C THR A 236 -1.74 -6.64 -16.40
N PRO A 237 -1.18 -6.19 -17.55
CA PRO A 237 0.20 -6.43 -18.02
C PRO A 237 1.26 -5.89 -17.06
N ALA A 238 2.42 -6.51 -16.94
CA ALA A 238 3.47 -6.07 -16.00
C ALA A 238 3.97 -4.64 -16.26
N GLU A 239 3.96 -4.20 -17.51
CA GLU A 239 4.44 -2.88 -17.95
C GLU A 239 3.51 -1.74 -17.51
N ALA A 240 2.20 -1.98 -17.58
CA ALA A 240 1.15 -1.03 -17.21
C ALA A 240 -0.09 -1.80 -16.71
N PRO A 241 -0.10 -2.24 -15.46
CA PRO A 241 -1.14 -3.12 -14.96
C PRO A 241 -2.55 -2.52 -15.02
N ASP A 242 -3.45 -3.25 -15.66
CA ASP A 242 -4.89 -3.00 -15.59
C ASP A 242 -5.52 -3.72 -14.39
N PHE A 243 -4.93 -4.86 -14.01
CA PHE A 243 -5.44 -5.72 -12.96
C PHE A 243 -4.38 -6.04 -11.92
N ILE A 244 -4.83 -6.08 -10.68
CA ILE A 244 -4.10 -6.62 -9.53
C ILE A 244 -4.97 -7.72 -8.94
N MET A 245 -4.45 -8.93 -8.89
CA MET A 245 -5.09 -10.04 -8.19
C MET A 245 -4.24 -10.40 -6.97
N TYR A 246 -4.85 -10.46 -5.80
CA TYR A 246 -4.22 -10.91 -4.57
C TYR A 246 -5.05 -12.03 -3.95
N VAL A 247 -4.47 -13.19 -3.82
CA VAL A 247 -5.10 -14.37 -3.22
C VAL A 247 -4.32 -14.78 -1.99
N ALA A 248 -5.02 -15.13 -0.92
CA ALA A 248 -4.44 -15.70 0.28
C ALA A 248 -5.27 -16.89 0.75
N VAL A 249 -4.61 -17.97 1.09
CA VAL A 249 -5.21 -19.20 1.63
C VAL A 249 -4.57 -19.47 2.97
N GLN A 250 -5.39 -19.57 4.00
CA GLN A 250 -4.96 -19.89 5.36
C GLN A 250 -5.21 -21.35 5.66
N GLN A 251 -4.17 -22.06 6.14
CA GLN A 251 -4.26 -23.44 6.64
C GLN A 251 -5.00 -24.38 5.66
N PRO A 252 -4.53 -24.52 4.39
CA PRO A 252 -5.18 -25.45 3.48
C PRO A 252 -5.13 -26.88 4.05
N GLU A 253 -6.22 -27.62 3.90
CA GLU A 253 -6.33 -29.01 4.38
C GLU A 253 -5.34 -29.93 3.66
N GLU A 254 -5.12 -29.68 2.37
CA GLU A 254 -4.14 -30.42 1.55
C GLU A 254 -2.78 -29.70 1.54
N LYS A 255 -1.73 -30.48 1.31
CA LYS A 255 -0.38 -29.93 1.18
C LYS A 255 -0.33 -28.93 0.02
N PHE A 256 -0.11 -27.68 0.40
CA PHE A 256 0.01 -26.58 -0.57
C PHE A 256 1.33 -26.66 -1.35
N TYR A 257 1.27 -26.46 -2.67
CA TYR A 257 2.45 -26.28 -3.52
C TYR A 257 2.18 -25.17 -4.55
N PRO A 258 3.24 -24.49 -5.06
CA PRO A 258 3.08 -23.32 -5.93
C PRO A 258 2.25 -23.55 -7.20
N GLY A 259 2.26 -24.76 -7.77
CA GLY A 259 1.47 -25.12 -8.95
C GLY A 259 -0.04 -25.00 -8.76
N LEU A 260 -0.53 -25.04 -7.52
CA LEU A 260 -1.96 -24.82 -7.23
C LEU A 260 -2.44 -23.42 -7.61
N TRP A 261 -1.53 -22.44 -7.66
CA TRP A 261 -1.88 -21.08 -8.09
C TRP A 261 -2.34 -21.03 -9.54
N GLU A 262 -1.82 -21.90 -10.42
CA GLU A 262 -2.24 -21.98 -11.82
C GLU A 262 -3.75 -22.19 -11.95
N ASN A 263 -4.31 -23.10 -11.15
CA ASN A 263 -5.72 -23.48 -11.22
C ASN A 263 -6.68 -22.41 -10.68
N VAL A 264 -6.20 -21.52 -9.84
CA VAL A 264 -7.02 -20.45 -9.21
C VAL A 264 -6.80 -19.12 -9.92
N VAL A 265 -5.55 -18.75 -10.16
CA VAL A 265 -5.22 -17.39 -10.63
C VAL A 265 -5.42 -17.22 -12.12
N ASN A 266 -4.95 -18.19 -12.93
CA ASN A 266 -4.98 -18.07 -14.39
C ASN A 266 -6.41 -17.92 -14.95
N PRO A 267 -7.39 -18.79 -14.60
CA PRO A 267 -8.74 -18.66 -15.16
C PRO A 267 -9.39 -17.31 -14.84
N ILE A 268 -9.16 -16.79 -13.63
CA ILE A 268 -9.74 -15.50 -13.21
C ILE A 268 -9.07 -14.33 -13.94
N LEU A 269 -7.73 -14.34 -14.06
CA LEU A 269 -7.01 -13.29 -14.78
C LEU A 269 -7.31 -13.30 -16.28
N GLU A 270 -7.35 -14.47 -16.89
CA GLU A 270 -7.66 -14.64 -18.33
C GLU A 270 -9.08 -14.10 -18.63
N GLU A 271 -10.05 -14.47 -17.81
CA GLU A 271 -11.42 -13.99 -17.96
C GLU A 271 -11.52 -12.48 -17.72
N ALA A 272 -10.86 -11.95 -16.67
CA ALA A 272 -10.85 -10.53 -16.39
C ALA A 272 -10.23 -9.72 -17.55
N VAL A 273 -9.15 -10.22 -18.15
CA VAL A 273 -8.51 -9.60 -19.31
C VAL A 273 -9.42 -9.68 -20.54
N ALA A 274 -10.06 -10.82 -20.79
CA ALA A 274 -11.00 -10.98 -21.90
C ALA A 274 -12.22 -10.07 -21.78
N MET A 275 -12.71 -9.85 -20.56
CA MET A 275 -13.86 -8.99 -20.28
C MET A 275 -13.53 -7.50 -20.15
N LYS A 276 -12.24 -7.12 -20.13
CA LYS A 276 -11.78 -5.75 -19.90
C LYS A 276 -12.54 -4.70 -20.70
N ASP A 277 -12.63 -4.89 -22.01
CA ASP A 277 -13.26 -3.93 -22.90
C ASP A 277 -14.79 -3.95 -22.77
N THR A 278 -15.38 -5.13 -22.58
CA THR A 278 -16.82 -5.33 -22.39
C THR A 278 -17.32 -4.67 -21.10
N LEU A 279 -16.53 -4.76 -20.02
CA LEU A 279 -16.87 -4.17 -18.74
C LEU A 279 -16.41 -2.70 -18.61
N HIS A 280 -15.78 -2.14 -19.64
CA HIS A 280 -15.22 -0.78 -19.65
C HIS A 280 -14.32 -0.50 -18.44
N LEU A 281 -13.57 -1.50 -17.95
CA LEU A 281 -12.80 -1.42 -16.73
C LEU A 281 -11.63 -0.42 -16.80
N THR A 282 -11.12 -0.16 -18.00
CA THR A 282 -9.98 0.74 -18.24
C THR A 282 -10.35 2.04 -18.93
N THR A 283 -11.58 2.15 -19.44
CA THR A 283 -12.05 3.42 -19.96
C THR A 283 -12.23 4.36 -18.77
N PRO A 284 -11.51 5.50 -18.68
CA PRO A 284 -11.86 6.52 -17.70
C PRO A 284 -13.32 6.82 -17.95
N THR A 285 -14.19 6.49 -17.01
CA THR A 285 -15.59 6.93 -17.10
C THR A 285 -15.49 8.43 -17.25
N PRO A 286 -15.99 9.03 -18.33
CA PRO A 286 -16.01 10.48 -18.45
C PRO A 286 -16.56 10.97 -17.12
N VAL A 287 -15.81 11.82 -16.43
CA VAL A 287 -16.37 12.54 -15.29
C VAL A 287 -17.43 13.39 -15.93
N LEU A 288 -18.65 12.88 -15.93
CA LEU A 288 -19.81 13.70 -16.24
C LEU A 288 -19.84 14.72 -15.11
N ASP A 289 -19.27 15.89 -15.36
CA ASP A 289 -19.19 17.02 -14.43
C ASP A 289 -20.57 17.48 -13.91
N ASN A 290 -21.63 16.81 -14.31
CA ASN A 290 -23.01 17.22 -14.12
C ASN A 290 -23.81 16.39 -13.12
N ILE A 291 -23.23 15.50 -12.33
CA ILE A 291 -24.02 14.63 -11.45
C ILE A 291 -23.55 14.69 -10.00
N ILE A 292 -23.32 15.87 -9.48
CA ILE A 292 -23.44 16.10 -8.06
C ILE A 292 -24.19 17.42 -7.90
N THR A 293 -25.47 17.36 -8.19
CA THR A 293 -26.40 18.34 -7.64
C THR A 293 -26.23 18.31 -6.12
N GLU A 294 -25.60 19.37 -5.63
CA GLU A 294 -25.69 19.92 -4.30
C GLU A 294 -26.20 18.96 -3.21
N THR A 295 -25.37 18.01 -2.76
CA THR A 295 -25.54 17.54 -1.39
C THR A 295 -25.17 18.71 -0.50
N LYS A 296 -26.17 19.40 0.01
CA LYS A 296 -26.01 20.49 1.00
C LYS A 296 -25.62 19.88 2.34
N TYR A 297 -24.39 19.35 2.42
CA TYR A 297 -23.84 19.01 3.71
C TYR A 297 -23.21 20.24 4.32
N THR A 298 -23.62 20.56 5.54
CA THR A 298 -23.07 21.67 6.29
C THR A 298 -21.95 21.16 7.18
N MET A 299 -20.78 21.80 7.14
CA MET A 299 -19.66 21.43 8.01
C MET A 299 -20.10 21.43 9.47
N PRO A 300 -19.94 20.31 10.18
CA PRO A 300 -20.30 20.21 11.57
C PRO A 300 -19.29 20.90 12.48
N GLU A 301 -19.68 21.13 13.72
CA GLU A 301 -18.79 21.58 14.78
C GLU A 301 -17.80 20.47 15.17
N THR A 302 -16.57 20.86 15.50
CA THR A 302 -15.54 19.94 16.03
C THR A 302 -15.85 19.47 17.44
N LYS A 303 -16.82 20.10 18.12
CA LYS A 303 -17.25 19.77 19.47
C LYS A 303 -18.65 19.17 19.50
N GLU A 304 -18.83 18.21 20.36
CA GLU A 304 -20.13 17.67 20.69
C GLU A 304 -20.33 17.70 22.18
N LYS A 305 -21.45 18.36 22.65
CA LYS A 305 -21.76 18.54 24.07
C LYS A 305 -20.59 19.16 24.87
N GLY A 306 -19.85 20.09 24.24
CA GLY A 306 -18.71 20.80 24.84
C GLY A 306 -17.40 20.02 24.87
N LYS A 307 -17.35 18.79 24.35
CA LYS A 307 -16.13 17.97 24.23
C LYS A 307 -15.64 17.95 22.79
N ASP A 308 -14.33 18.03 22.60
CA ASP A 308 -13.72 17.91 21.28
C ASP A 308 -13.91 16.48 20.73
N LYS A 309 -14.35 16.38 19.46
CA LYS A 309 -14.35 15.13 18.72
C LYS A 309 -12.90 14.78 18.36
N SER A 310 -12.52 13.52 18.49
CA SER A 310 -11.20 13.11 17.99
C SER A 310 -11.11 13.33 16.47
N PRO A 311 -9.91 13.63 15.91
CA PRO A 311 -9.74 13.80 14.48
C PRO A 311 -10.23 12.60 13.66
N GLY A 312 -10.07 11.38 14.21
CA GLY A 312 -10.58 10.16 13.59
C GLY A 312 -12.11 10.09 13.52
N ALA A 313 -12.80 10.36 14.64
CA ALA A 313 -14.27 10.35 14.68
C ALA A 313 -14.86 11.45 13.79
N PHE A 314 -14.27 12.64 13.79
CA PHE A 314 -14.70 13.74 12.95
C PHE A 314 -14.48 13.44 11.46
N SER A 315 -13.34 12.86 11.11
CA SER A 315 -13.06 12.43 9.74
C SER A 315 -14.07 11.38 9.25
N GLU A 316 -14.46 10.45 10.12
CA GLU A 316 -15.46 9.44 9.79
C GLU A 316 -16.84 10.06 9.54
N GLU A 317 -17.24 11.03 10.35
CA GLU A 317 -18.48 11.80 10.15
C GLU A 317 -18.47 12.53 8.80
N LEU A 318 -17.36 13.17 8.44
CA LEU A 318 -17.21 13.85 7.15
C LEU A 318 -17.30 12.87 5.98
N ARG A 319 -16.65 11.72 6.09
CA ARG A 319 -16.67 10.70 5.02
C ARG A 319 -18.03 10.09 4.81
N ARG A 320 -18.80 9.85 5.87
CA ARG A 320 -20.21 9.41 5.75
C ARG A 320 -21.06 10.39 4.96
N ASN A 321 -20.69 11.66 4.98
CA ASN A 321 -21.34 12.73 4.24
C ASN A 321 -20.59 13.12 2.95
N LEU A 322 -19.79 12.19 2.42
CA LEU A 322 -19.08 12.31 1.14
C LEU A 322 -17.97 13.35 1.08
N VAL A 323 -17.59 13.92 2.19
CA VAL A 323 -16.46 14.87 2.26
C VAL A 323 -15.16 14.08 2.37
N GLN A 324 -14.09 14.57 1.76
CA GLN A 324 -12.75 13.97 1.81
C GLN A 324 -11.88 14.69 2.86
N PRO A 325 -11.84 14.26 4.13
CA PRO A 325 -10.98 14.86 5.13
C PRO A 325 -9.52 14.47 4.90
N ILE A 326 -8.64 15.45 5.04
CA ILE A 326 -7.19 15.28 5.06
C ILE A 326 -6.71 15.72 6.44
N VAL A 327 -6.38 14.74 7.29
CA VAL A 327 -5.88 15.01 8.65
C VAL A 327 -4.39 15.30 8.59
N LEU A 328 -4.00 16.44 9.21
CA LEU A 328 -2.63 16.93 9.25
C LEU A 328 -2.13 16.94 10.69
N GLY A 329 -1.10 16.16 10.96
CA GLY A 329 -0.52 15.99 12.29
C GLY A 329 -1.06 14.78 13.04
N THR A 330 -0.54 14.58 14.25
CA THR A 330 -0.79 13.43 15.12
C THR A 330 -1.58 13.77 16.37
N GLY A 331 -1.90 15.04 16.56
CA GLY A 331 -2.57 15.54 17.75
C GLY A 331 -4.00 15.02 17.93
N GLY A 332 -4.48 15.11 19.15
CA GLY A 332 -5.80 14.63 19.56
C GLY A 332 -6.95 15.59 19.29
N VAL A 333 -6.66 16.84 18.97
CA VAL A 333 -7.64 17.93 18.79
C VAL A 333 -7.48 18.57 17.42
N ILE A 334 -8.59 18.89 16.76
CA ILE A 334 -8.61 19.65 15.51
C ILE A 334 -8.49 21.15 15.86
N SER A 335 -7.37 21.75 15.51
CA SER A 335 -7.07 23.16 15.77
C SER A 335 -7.55 24.11 14.69
N LYS A 336 -7.56 23.65 13.41
CA LYS A 336 -8.04 24.43 12.27
C LYS A 336 -8.67 23.53 11.21
N MET A 337 -9.60 24.09 10.45
CA MET A 337 -10.22 23.46 9.28
C MET A 337 -10.15 24.39 8.07
N SER A 338 -10.01 23.82 6.87
CA SER A 338 -10.01 24.62 5.63
C SER A 338 -11.39 25.13 5.23
N ILE A 339 -12.44 24.59 5.83
CA ILE A 339 -13.83 25.03 5.70
C ILE A 339 -14.40 25.13 7.11
N GLU A 340 -14.87 26.31 7.48
CA GLU A 340 -15.42 26.60 8.79
C GLU A 340 -16.75 25.88 9.04
N PRO A 341 -17.09 25.58 10.32
CA PRO A 341 -18.40 25.06 10.69
C PRO A 341 -19.54 25.94 10.14
N GLY A 342 -20.65 25.33 9.83
CA GLY A 342 -21.82 26.03 9.27
C GLY A 342 -21.73 26.37 7.76
N LYS A 343 -20.60 26.14 7.12
CA LYS A 343 -20.44 26.33 5.67
C LYS A 343 -20.83 25.08 4.88
N ASN A 344 -21.43 25.28 3.72
CA ASN A 344 -21.79 24.19 2.83
C ASN A 344 -20.54 23.57 2.19
N VAL A 345 -20.53 22.25 2.11
CA VAL A 345 -19.46 21.45 1.50
C VAL A 345 -20.06 20.63 0.36
N LYS A 346 -19.34 20.57 -0.75
CA LYS A 346 -19.73 19.74 -1.90
C LYS A 346 -19.29 18.29 -1.68
N ALA A 347 -20.01 17.37 -2.26
CA ALA A 347 -19.56 15.96 -2.29
C ALA A 347 -18.18 15.84 -2.92
N ASN A 348 -17.35 14.96 -2.34
CA ASN A 348 -15.96 14.73 -2.70
C ASN A 348 -15.01 15.95 -2.54
N GLN A 349 -15.47 17.02 -1.90
CA GLN A 349 -14.61 18.14 -1.58
C GLN A 349 -13.58 17.75 -0.54
N GLN A 350 -12.32 18.06 -0.79
CA GLN A 350 -11.23 17.87 0.17
C GLN A 350 -11.30 18.95 1.26
N VAL A 351 -11.23 18.54 2.50
CA VAL A 351 -11.17 19.42 3.67
C VAL A 351 -9.96 19.10 4.50
N LEU A 352 -9.10 20.09 4.72
CA LEU A 352 -7.95 19.95 5.60
C LEU A 352 -8.41 20.09 7.06
N LEU A 353 -7.95 19.16 7.89
CA LEU A 353 -8.14 19.14 9.35
C LEU A 353 -6.74 19.21 9.98
N LEU A 354 -6.35 20.37 10.46
CA LEU A 354 -5.08 20.53 11.16
C LEU A 354 -5.28 20.18 12.63
N THR A 355 -4.48 19.25 13.13
CA THR A 355 -4.44 18.92 14.55
C THR A 355 -3.52 19.87 15.32
N ASP A 356 -3.55 19.78 16.63
CA ASP A 356 -2.70 20.56 17.54
C ASP A 356 -1.21 20.14 17.50
N GLU A 357 -0.89 19.00 16.86
CA GLU A 357 0.47 18.49 16.73
C GLU A 357 0.80 18.22 15.26
N LEU A 358 1.36 19.21 14.57
CA LEU A 358 1.93 19.05 13.22
C LEU A 358 3.42 19.43 13.24
N GLU A 359 4.28 18.44 13.11
CA GLU A 359 5.73 18.65 13.15
C GLU A 359 6.42 18.49 11.78
N ARG A 360 5.80 17.80 10.83
CA ARG A 360 6.42 17.39 9.58
C ARG A 360 5.60 17.79 8.37
N MET A 361 6.31 18.04 7.26
CA MET A 361 5.70 18.36 5.97
C MET A 361 4.86 17.17 5.47
N PRO A 362 3.55 17.36 5.20
CA PRO A 362 2.70 16.31 4.65
C PRO A 362 3.00 16.04 3.18
N ASP A 363 2.54 14.89 2.70
CA ASP A 363 2.43 14.60 1.29
C ASP A 363 1.22 15.34 0.70
N MET A 364 1.49 16.30 -0.19
CA MET A 364 0.45 17.11 -0.82
C MET A 364 0.01 16.54 -2.19
N TYR A 365 0.50 15.35 -2.57
CA TYR A 365 0.06 14.73 -3.82
C TYR A 365 -1.47 14.59 -3.88
N GLY A 366 -2.07 14.98 -4.99
CA GLY A 366 -3.52 14.94 -5.17
C GLY A 366 -4.31 16.07 -4.49
N TRP A 367 -3.66 16.97 -3.76
CA TRP A 367 -4.34 18.14 -3.17
C TRP A 367 -4.73 19.14 -4.25
N THR A 368 -5.79 19.90 -3.97
CA THR A 368 -6.13 21.08 -4.78
C THR A 368 -5.17 22.24 -4.50
N LYS A 369 -4.97 23.13 -5.48
CA LYS A 369 -4.18 24.36 -5.27
C LYS A 369 -4.70 25.17 -4.07
N ASN A 370 -6.01 25.23 -3.88
CA ASN A 370 -6.62 25.94 -2.75
C ASN A 370 -6.21 25.34 -1.39
N ASN A 371 -6.18 23.99 -1.29
CA ASN A 371 -5.75 23.33 -0.05
C ASN A 371 -4.28 23.61 0.26
N VAL A 372 -3.40 23.55 -0.76
CA VAL A 372 -1.99 23.90 -0.56
C VAL A 372 -1.81 25.34 -0.12
N THR A 373 -2.53 26.28 -0.74
CA THR A 373 -2.50 27.70 -0.37
C THR A 373 -3.01 27.89 1.09
N THR A 374 -4.08 27.21 1.46
CA THR A 374 -4.63 27.27 2.82
C THR A 374 -3.64 26.72 3.84
N PHE A 375 -3.03 25.58 3.54
CA PHE A 375 -2.01 24.97 4.39
C PHE A 375 -0.78 25.86 4.55
N ALA A 376 -0.25 26.39 3.44
CA ALA A 376 0.89 27.30 3.47
C ALA A 376 0.59 28.57 4.30
N LYS A 377 -0.61 29.14 4.16
CA LYS A 377 -1.07 30.28 4.97
C LYS A 377 -1.10 29.96 6.46
N TRP A 378 -1.54 28.76 6.84
CA TRP A 378 -1.55 28.34 8.25
C TRP A 378 -0.15 28.29 8.87
N LEU A 379 0.84 27.91 8.05
CA LEU A 379 2.24 27.78 8.45
C LEU A 379 3.08 29.04 8.17
N LYS A 380 2.49 30.06 7.55
CA LYS A 380 3.19 31.29 7.09
C LYS A 380 4.32 30.98 6.09
N LEU A 381 4.09 30.00 5.21
CA LEU A 381 5.00 29.63 4.13
C LEU A 381 4.56 30.31 2.83
N GLU A 382 5.55 30.67 2.00
CA GLU A 382 5.29 31.08 0.63
C GLU A 382 5.12 29.87 -0.28
N VAL A 383 4.16 29.93 -1.22
CA VAL A 383 3.91 28.88 -2.17
C VAL A 383 3.86 29.43 -3.60
N THR A 384 4.57 28.76 -4.50
CA THR A 384 4.51 28.99 -5.94
C THR A 384 4.06 27.70 -6.63
N PHE A 385 3.18 27.85 -7.62
CA PHE A 385 2.72 26.71 -8.41
C PHE A 385 3.43 26.71 -9.77
N LYS A 386 3.89 25.53 -10.20
CA LYS A 386 4.40 25.29 -11.54
C LYS A 386 3.43 24.37 -12.27
N GLY A 387 3.02 24.77 -13.48
CA GLY A 387 2.05 24.01 -14.31
C GLY A 387 0.59 24.40 -14.08
N GLU A 388 -0.25 23.98 -15.02
CA GLU A 388 -1.67 24.40 -15.13
C GLU A 388 -2.67 23.38 -14.52
N GLY A 389 -2.20 22.25 -14.01
CA GLY A 389 -3.04 21.20 -13.43
C GLY A 389 -3.90 21.68 -12.25
N SER A 390 -5.06 21.06 -12.06
CA SER A 390 -5.98 21.36 -10.94
C SER A 390 -5.53 20.74 -9.62
N LYS A 391 -4.64 19.73 -9.67
CA LYS A 391 -4.13 19.01 -8.51
C LYS A 391 -2.61 18.98 -8.51
N VAL A 392 -2.04 18.91 -7.32
CA VAL A 392 -0.60 18.80 -7.09
C VAL A 392 -0.14 17.39 -7.43
N VAL A 393 0.91 17.29 -8.24
CA VAL A 393 1.56 16.02 -8.62
C VAL A 393 3.00 15.91 -8.10
N GLY A 394 3.48 16.94 -7.40
CA GLY A 394 4.80 16.97 -6.77
C GLY A 394 5.01 18.21 -5.92
N GLN A 395 5.96 18.17 -5.02
CA GLN A 395 6.32 19.26 -4.12
C GLN A 395 7.83 19.37 -3.99
N SER A 396 8.34 20.61 -3.86
CA SER A 396 9.78 20.87 -3.72
C SER A 396 10.33 20.51 -2.33
N VAL A 397 9.56 20.77 -1.29
CA VAL A 397 9.93 20.36 0.06
C VAL A 397 9.58 18.88 0.23
N LYS A 398 10.56 18.07 0.61
CA LYS A 398 10.36 16.63 0.77
C LYS A 398 9.31 16.33 1.86
N VAL A 399 8.50 15.31 1.61
CA VAL A 399 7.59 14.75 2.62
C VAL A 399 8.38 14.38 3.88
N ASN A 400 7.80 14.57 5.05
CA ASN A 400 8.42 14.33 6.35
C ASN A 400 9.60 15.24 6.73
N THR A 401 9.91 16.27 5.94
CA THR A 401 10.84 17.32 6.40
C THR A 401 10.28 17.98 7.67
N SER A 402 11.13 18.20 8.67
CA SER A 402 10.75 18.91 9.88
C SER A 402 10.30 20.33 9.53
N LEU A 403 9.12 20.73 9.99
CA LEU A 403 8.62 22.08 9.77
C LEU A 403 9.40 23.15 10.54
N LYS A 404 10.18 22.74 11.56
CA LYS A 404 11.10 23.64 12.28
C LYS A 404 12.26 24.11 11.40
N ASP A 405 12.64 23.27 10.41
CA ASP A 405 13.76 23.53 9.50
C ASP A 405 13.37 24.41 8.30
N LEU A 406 12.09 24.78 8.19
CA LEU A 406 11.54 25.59 7.08
C LEU A 406 11.30 27.05 7.46
N LYS A 407 11.69 27.46 8.66
CA LYS A 407 11.52 28.84 9.17
C LYS A 407 12.79 29.64 9.03
#